data_159490323a41f1843a1e9adfcd475040
#
_entry.id   159490323a41f1843a1e9adfcd475040
#
_cell.length_a   1.000
_cell.length_b   1.000
_cell.length_c   1.000
_cell.angle_alpha   90.00
_cell.angle_beta   90.00
_cell.angle_gamma   90.00
#
_symmetry.space_group_name_H-M   'P 1'
#
loop_
_entity.id
_entity.type
_entity.pdbx_description
1 polymer ?
#
loop_
_entity_poly.entity_id
_entity_poly.type
_entity_poly.pdbx_seq_one_letter_code
_entity_poly.pdbx_strand_id
1 'polypeptide(L)'
;MSSTINSFDKNEIIMDRYEILAEIGSGGFATTYKAMDHSLDIPVAIKAFHKHTGASMDEAVKEAKIAAGLYELEGIASARDFFWYKETPCIIMDYVDGTSIKDYVREHGRIRGDKMLILIKPLLQSLIKIHEKGILHRDISA
;
A
#
# COMPACT_ATOMS: atom_id res chain seq x y z
N MET A 1 11.43 10.63 25.48
CA MET A 1 10.20 11.13 24.88
C MET A 1 9.73 10.14 23.84
N SER A 2 8.66 9.46 24.11
CA SER A 2 8.10 8.49 23.18
C SER A 2 7.57 9.22 21.94
N SER A 3 8.18 8.98 20.80
CA SER A 3 7.59 9.30 19.49
C SER A 3 6.25 8.57 19.43
N THR A 4 5.18 9.31 19.57
CA THR A 4 3.83 8.78 19.39
C THR A 4 3.66 8.48 17.91
N ILE A 5 4.14 7.32 17.49
CA ILE A 5 3.69 6.71 16.26
C ILE A 5 2.23 6.40 16.56
N ASN A 6 1.30 7.09 15.91
CA ASN A 6 -0.11 6.75 15.98
C ASN A 6 -0.26 5.39 15.30
N SER A 7 -0.06 4.32 16.07
CA SER A 7 -0.38 2.97 15.64
C SER A 7 -1.87 2.74 15.89
N PHE A 8 -2.53 2.10 14.94
CA PHE A 8 -3.89 1.63 15.15
C PHE A 8 -3.87 0.29 15.87
N ASP A 9 -4.76 0.13 16.80
CA ASP A 9 -4.88 -1.11 17.57
C ASP A 9 -5.64 -2.17 16.77
N LYS A 10 -5.30 -3.44 17.03
CA LYS A 10 -6.08 -4.56 16.48
C LYS A 10 -7.53 -4.47 16.94
N ASN A 11 -8.47 -4.70 16.03
CA ASN A 11 -9.90 -4.56 16.19
C ASN A 11 -10.39 -3.11 16.39
N GLU A 12 -9.54 -2.10 16.25
CA GLU A 12 -9.98 -0.71 16.17
C GLU A 12 -10.81 -0.51 14.90
N ILE A 13 -11.96 0.17 15.05
CA ILE A 13 -12.81 0.50 13.90
C ILE A 13 -12.56 1.95 13.50
N ILE A 14 -12.08 2.15 12.29
CA ILE A 14 -11.77 3.46 11.72
C ILE A 14 -12.93 3.90 10.84
N MET A 15 -13.38 5.16 11.04
CA MET A 15 -14.47 5.77 10.25
C MET A 15 -15.78 4.96 10.27
N ASP A 16 -16.05 4.23 11.35
CA ASP A 16 -17.21 3.34 11.50
C ASP A 16 -17.36 2.31 10.36
N ARG A 17 -16.25 2.00 9.68
CA ARG A 17 -16.26 1.18 8.47
C ARG A 17 -15.13 0.16 8.39
N TYR A 18 -13.92 0.54 8.76
CA TYR A 18 -12.73 -0.29 8.55
C TYR A 18 -12.23 -0.85 9.88
N GLU A 19 -12.31 -2.16 10.05
CA GLU A 19 -11.76 -2.86 11.21
C GLU A 19 -10.32 -3.27 10.97
N ILE A 20 -9.41 -2.84 11.82
CA ILE A 20 -7.99 -3.20 11.77
C ILE A 20 -7.81 -4.66 12.16
N LEU A 21 -7.27 -5.47 11.26
CA LEU A 21 -7.00 -6.88 11.50
C LEU A 21 -5.57 -7.16 11.94
N ALA A 22 -4.59 -6.54 11.26
CA ALA A 22 -3.17 -6.72 11.55
C ALA A 22 -2.32 -5.62 10.90
N GLU A 23 -1.16 -5.34 11.49
CA GLU A 23 -0.09 -4.61 10.81
C GLU A 23 0.59 -5.55 9.82
N ILE A 24 0.78 -5.12 8.57
CA ILE A 24 1.41 -5.89 7.50
C ILE A 24 2.71 -5.29 6.98
N GLY A 25 3.02 -4.07 7.34
CA GLY A 25 4.26 -3.41 6.98
C GLY A 25 4.45 -2.10 7.70
N SER A 26 5.69 -1.75 8.00
CA SER A 26 6.05 -0.48 8.60
C SER A 26 7.34 0.04 7.96
N GLY A 27 7.33 1.31 7.58
CA GLY A 27 8.47 2.02 7.03
C GLY A 27 8.68 3.35 7.73
N GLY A 28 9.65 4.14 7.25
CA GLY A 28 9.95 5.45 7.82
C GLY A 28 8.82 6.48 7.69
N PHE A 29 7.96 6.36 6.72
CA PHE A 29 6.93 7.35 6.38
C PHE A 29 5.51 6.91 6.69
N ALA A 30 5.24 5.62 6.69
CA ALA A 30 3.91 5.08 6.89
C ALA A 30 3.94 3.67 7.48
N THR A 31 2.85 3.31 8.14
CA THR A 31 2.55 1.94 8.55
C THR A 31 1.35 1.46 7.75
N THR A 32 1.42 0.23 7.24
CA THR A 32 0.36 -0.39 6.46
C THR A 32 -0.33 -1.49 7.28
N TYR A 33 -1.65 -1.46 7.28
CA TYR A 33 -2.50 -2.40 7.99
C TYR A 33 -3.38 -3.19 7.00
N LYS A 34 -3.61 -4.46 7.32
CA LYS A 34 -4.74 -5.19 6.76
C LYS A 34 -5.98 -4.82 7.56
N ALA A 35 -7.06 -4.51 6.88
CA ALA A 35 -8.35 -4.18 7.50
C ALA A 35 -9.51 -4.85 6.75
N MET A 36 -10.66 -4.96 7.41
CA MET A 36 -11.91 -5.37 6.80
C MET A 36 -12.77 -4.15 6.54
N ASP A 37 -13.16 -3.95 5.30
CA ASP A 37 -14.19 -2.98 4.92
C ASP A 37 -15.57 -3.59 5.14
N HIS A 38 -16.24 -3.25 6.24
CA HIS A 38 -17.56 -3.78 6.58
C HIS A 38 -18.70 -3.27 5.68
N SER A 39 -18.47 -2.22 4.89
CA SER A 39 -19.46 -1.75 3.92
C SER A 39 -19.50 -2.59 2.65
N LEU A 40 -18.37 -3.21 2.28
CA LEU A 40 -18.23 -4.02 1.08
C LEU A 40 -17.94 -5.49 1.38
N ASP A 41 -17.71 -5.85 2.64
CA ASP A 41 -17.30 -7.19 3.11
C ASP A 41 -16.05 -7.72 2.41
N ILE A 42 -15.06 -6.83 2.21
CA ILE A 42 -13.79 -7.17 1.56
C ILE A 42 -12.58 -6.74 2.40
N PRO A 43 -11.45 -7.48 2.32
CA PRO A 43 -10.21 -7.00 2.90
C PRO A 43 -9.64 -5.84 2.08
N VAL A 44 -9.05 -4.88 2.78
CA VAL A 44 -8.36 -3.73 2.21
C VAL A 44 -7.03 -3.52 2.91
N ALA A 45 -6.12 -2.78 2.30
CA ALA A 45 -4.91 -2.27 2.93
C ALA A 45 -5.11 -0.80 3.31
N ILE A 46 -4.73 -0.43 4.53
CA ILE A 46 -4.75 0.96 4.99
C ILE A 46 -3.31 1.42 5.19
N LYS A 47 -2.87 2.40 4.40
CA LYS A 47 -1.57 3.06 4.56
C LYS A 47 -1.76 4.32 5.37
N ALA A 48 -1.29 4.30 6.62
CA ALA A 48 -1.36 5.42 7.56
C ALA A 48 -0.01 6.14 7.64
N PHE A 49 0.02 7.42 7.31
CA PHE A 49 1.26 8.22 7.27
C PHE A 49 1.63 8.73 8.65
N HIS A 50 2.92 8.68 8.98
CA HIS A 50 3.42 9.17 10.26
C HIS A 50 3.44 10.69 10.32
N LYS A 51 2.98 11.28 11.42
CA LYS A 51 2.88 12.74 11.62
C LYS A 51 4.23 13.49 11.58
N HIS A 52 5.34 12.80 11.85
CA HIS A 52 6.64 13.43 12.13
C HIS A 52 7.68 13.30 11.01
N THR A 53 7.29 12.84 9.84
CA THR A 53 8.27 12.54 8.77
C THR A 53 8.57 13.70 7.84
N GLY A 54 8.09 14.91 8.11
CA GLY A 54 8.29 16.05 7.21
C GLY A 54 7.64 15.88 5.83
N ALA A 55 7.03 14.73 5.56
CA ALA A 55 6.14 14.58 4.43
C ALA A 55 4.94 15.50 4.71
N SER A 56 4.81 16.55 3.93
CA SER A 56 3.70 17.48 4.07
C SER A 56 2.40 16.72 3.82
N MET A 57 1.31 17.19 4.41
CA MET A 57 -0.04 16.75 4.11
C MET A 57 -0.28 16.65 2.59
N ASP A 58 0.30 17.58 1.84
CA ASP A 58 0.22 17.67 0.38
C ASP A 58 0.87 16.45 -0.33
N GLU A 59 1.95 15.90 0.22
CA GLU A 59 2.59 14.70 -0.34
C GLU A 59 1.73 13.45 -0.20
N ALA A 60 1.09 13.24 0.95
CA ALA A 60 0.16 12.13 1.16
C ALA A 60 -1.06 12.24 0.22
N VAL A 61 -1.64 13.43 0.09
CA VAL A 61 -2.74 13.69 -0.85
C VAL A 61 -2.29 13.46 -2.30
N LYS A 62 -1.10 13.91 -2.65
CA LYS A 62 -0.53 13.71 -3.99
C LYS A 62 -0.31 12.23 -4.28
N GLU A 63 0.25 11.47 -3.34
CA GLU A 63 0.41 10.02 -3.46
C GLU A 63 -0.93 9.31 -3.67
N ALA A 64 -1.95 9.67 -2.88
CA ALA A 64 -3.29 9.11 -3.02
C ALA A 64 -3.90 9.39 -4.41
N LYS A 65 -3.77 10.61 -4.93
CA LYS A 65 -4.25 10.99 -6.26
C LYS A 65 -3.55 10.21 -7.37
N ILE A 66 -2.24 10.04 -7.26
CA ILE A 66 -1.46 9.23 -8.22
C ILE A 66 -1.92 7.78 -8.17
N ALA A 67 -2.01 7.19 -6.98
CA ALA A 67 -2.44 5.80 -6.81
C ALA A 67 -3.88 5.57 -7.32
N ALA A 68 -4.80 6.51 -7.10
CA ALA A 68 -6.15 6.46 -7.64
C ALA A 68 -6.18 6.45 -9.18
N GLY A 69 -5.25 7.14 -9.83
CA GLY A 69 -5.14 7.16 -11.29
C GLY A 69 -4.57 5.88 -11.92
N LEU A 70 -4.13 4.92 -11.11
CA LEU A 70 -3.49 3.67 -11.56
C LEU A 70 -4.42 2.45 -11.54
N TYR A 71 -5.72 2.62 -11.28
CA TYR A 71 -6.68 1.53 -11.07
C TYR A 71 -6.85 0.58 -12.28
N GLU A 72 -6.54 1.03 -13.49
CA GLU A 72 -6.63 0.20 -14.71
C GLU A 72 -5.38 -0.62 -15.00
N LEU A 73 -4.31 -0.46 -14.20
CA LEU A 73 -3.03 -1.09 -14.48
C LEU A 73 -2.89 -2.42 -13.73
N GLU A 74 -2.64 -3.48 -14.49
CA GLU A 74 -2.39 -4.81 -13.94
C GLU A 74 -1.11 -4.83 -13.09
N GLY A 75 -1.15 -5.55 -11.96
CA GLY A 75 0.00 -5.73 -11.08
C GLY A 75 0.33 -4.52 -10.20
N ILE A 76 -0.51 -3.50 -10.17
CA ILE A 76 -0.34 -2.31 -9.32
C ILE A 76 -1.54 -2.16 -8.42
N ALA A 77 -1.31 -2.10 -7.10
CA ALA A 77 -2.35 -1.82 -6.13
C ALA A 77 -2.82 -0.37 -6.27
N SER A 78 -4.13 -0.16 -6.34
CA SER A 78 -4.71 1.17 -6.50
C SER A 78 -5.34 1.69 -5.23
N ALA A 79 -5.39 3.02 -5.10
CA ALA A 79 -6.12 3.66 -4.02
C ALA A 79 -7.63 3.63 -4.31
N ARG A 80 -8.40 3.29 -3.28
CA ARG A 80 -9.87 3.24 -3.29
C ARG A 80 -10.48 4.46 -2.62
N ASP A 81 -9.82 4.95 -1.55
CA ASP A 81 -10.31 6.05 -0.75
C ASP A 81 -9.15 6.76 -0.05
N PHE A 82 -9.39 7.98 0.43
CA PHE A 82 -8.45 8.76 1.21
C PHE A 82 -9.21 9.55 2.27
N PHE A 83 -8.76 9.49 3.52
CA PHE A 83 -9.36 10.25 4.62
C PHE A 83 -8.35 10.59 5.71
N TRP A 84 -8.78 11.45 6.61
CA TRP A 84 -8.06 11.80 7.84
C TRP A 84 -8.70 11.08 9.02
N TYR A 85 -7.89 10.38 9.80
CA TYR A 85 -8.33 9.77 11.06
C TYR A 85 -7.39 10.14 12.18
N LYS A 86 -7.92 10.80 13.24
CA LYS A 86 -7.11 11.31 14.37
C LYS A 86 -5.87 12.09 13.90
N GLU A 87 -6.05 13.00 12.95
CA GLU A 87 -5.00 13.80 12.30
C GLU A 87 -3.95 12.99 11.52
N THR A 88 -4.22 11.73 11.25
CA THR A 88 -3.37 10.86 10.44
C THR A 88 -3.98 10.73 9.04
N PRO A 89 -3.24 11.07 7.97
CA PRO A 89 -3.71 10.82 6.61
C PRO A 89 -3.64 9.32 6.32
N CYS A 90 -4.73 8.77 5.80
CA CYS A 90 -4.87 7.36 5.49
C CYS A 90 -5.29 7.17 4.04
N ILE A 91 -4.61 6.27 3.33
CA ILE A 91 -4.99 5.79 2.01
C ILE A 91 -5.55 4.38 2.14
N ILE A 92 -6.74 4.17 1.61
CA ILE A 92 -7.31 2.82 1.47
C ILE A 92 -6.92 2.30 0.10
N MET A 93 -6.32 1.13 0.08
CA MET A 93 -5.79 0.50 -1.12
C MET A 93 -6.32 -0.93 -1.28
N ASP A 94 -6.16 -1.48 -2.47
CA ASP A 94 -6.38 -2.90 -2.68
C ASP A 94 -5.47 -3.71 -1.75
N TYR A 95 -6.06 -4.70 -1.08
CA TYR A 95 -5.28 -5.70 -0.36
C TYR A 95 -4.89 -6.82 -1.32
N VAL A 96 -3.60 -7.08 -1.41
CA VAL A 96 -3.06 -8.19 -2.19
C VAL A 96 -2.81 -9.36 -1.26
N ASP A 97 -3.62 -10.41 -1.38
CA ASP A 97 -3.43 -11.66 -0.66
C ASP A 97 -2.41 -12.53 -1.40
N GLY A 98 -1.17 -12.43 -0.99
CA GLY A 98 -0.08 -13.13 -1.66
C GLY A 98 1.23 -13.07 -0.88
N THR A 99 2.24 -13.69 -1.44
CA THR A 99 3.59 -13.73 -0.89
C THR A 99 4.49 -12.80 -1.70
N SER A 100 5.30 -11.99 -1.02
CA SER A 100 6.31 -11.17 -1.71
C SER A 100 7.35 -12.05 -2.41
N ILE A 101 7.96 -11.56 -3.48
CA ILE A 101 9.05 -12.28 -4.16
C ILE A 101 10.19 -12.55 -3.18
N LYS A 102 10.50 -11.63 -2.30
CA LYS A 102 11.51 -11.76 -1.26
C LYS A 102 11.21 -12.94 -0.31
N ASP A 103 9.98 -13.03 0.17
CA ASP A 103 9.57 -14.11 1.06
C ASP A 103 9.52 -15.45 0.33
N TYR A 104 9.03 -15.45 -0.91
CA TYR A 104 9.03 -16.64 -1.74
C TYR A 104 10.45 -17.20 -1.95
N VAL A 105 11.42 -16.34 -2.27
CA VAL A 105 12.81 -16.74 -2.46
C VAL A 105 13.43 -17.23 -1.15
N ARG A 106 13.09 -16.63 -0.03
CA ARG A 106 13.55 -17.09 1.29
C ARG A 106 13.05 -18.48 1.63
N GLU A 107 11.80 -18.80 1.28
CA GLU A 107 11.17 -20.09 1.59
C GLU A 107 11.50 -21.20 0.57
N HIS A 108 11.60 -20.86 -0.71
CA HIS A 108 11.71 -21.82 -1.81
C HIS A 108 13.05 -21.76 -2.57
N GLY A 109 13.92 -20.81 -2.22
CA GLY A 109 15.19 -20.61 -2.92
C GLY A 109 15.04 -19.81 -4.21
N ARG A 110 16.06 -19.90 -5.07
CA ARG A 110 16.15 -19.09 -6.29
C ARG A 110 15.02 -19.35 -7.29
N ILE A 111 14.49 -18.28 -7.87
CA ILE A 111 13.54 -18.36 -8.98
C ILE A 111 14.32 -18.47 -10.29
N ARG A 112 13.97 -19.42 -11.15
CA ARG A 112 14.55 -19.53 -12.50
C ARG A 112 14.23 -18.28 -13.31
N GLY A 113 15.17 -17.85 -14.18
CA GLY A 113 15.04 -16.64 -14.97
C GLY A 113 13.81 -16.61 -15.89
N ASP A 114 13.45 -17.76 -16.49
CA ASP A 114 12.23 -17.90 -17.30
C ASP A 114 10.95 -17.65 -16.52
N LYS A 115 10.85 -18.20 -15.31
CA LYS A 115 9.72 -17.95 -14.40
C LYS A 115 9.67 -16.50 -13.90
N MET A 116 10.84 -15.92 -13.59
CA MET A 116 10.92 -14.53 -13.17
C MET A 116 10.44 -13.59 -14.28
N LEU A 117 10.79 -13.83 -15.52
CA LEU A 117 10.33 -13.03 -16.66
C LEU A 117 8.80 -13.07 -16.80
N ILE A 118 8.17 -14.22 -16.60
CA ILE A 118 6.71 -14.36 -16.63
C ILE A 118 6.06 -13.53 -15.53
N LEU A 119 6.64 -13.53 -14.32
CA LEU A 119 6.13 -12.76 -13.18
C LEU A 119 6.29 -11.24 -13.36
N ILE A 120 7.43 -10.81 -13.90
CA ILE A 120 7.78 -9.38 -13.97
C ILE A 120 7.20 -8.72 -15.23
N LYS A 121 6.99 -9.45 -16.32
CA LYS A 121 6.54 -8.87 -17.58
C LYS A 121 5.28 -7.98 -17.47
N PRO A 122 4.18 -8.40 -16.83
CA PRO A 122 3.01 -7.55 -16.67
C PRO A 122 3.32 -6.27 -15.87
N LEU A 123 4.16 -6.37 -14.85
CA LEU A 123 4.60 -5.22 -14.06
C LEU A 123 5.40 -4.22 -14.90
N LEU A 124 6.34 -4.70 -15.71
CA LEU A 124 7.13 -3.83 -16.61
C LEU A 124 6.25 -3.14 -17.64
N GLN A 125 5.25 -3.82 -18.18
CA GLN A 125 4.27 -3.22 -19.10
C GLN A 125 3.44 -2.12 -18.43
N SER A 126 3.04 -2.32 -17.18
CA SER A 126 2.33 -1.30 -16.40
C SER A 126 3.23 -0.12 -16.04
N LEU A 127 4.51 -0.36 -15.73
CA LEU A 127 5.50 0.69 -15.48
C LEU A 127 5.73 1.57 -16.72
N ILE A 128 5.75 0.99 -17.91
CA ILE A 128 5.84 1.76 -19.16
C ILE A 128 4.67 2.75 -19.24
N LYS A 129 3.45 2.29 -19.01
CA LYS A 129 2.25 3.13 -19.03
C LYS A 129 2.28 4.25 -17.96
N ILE A 130 2.80 3.95 -16.77
CA ILE A 130 3.00 4.94 -15.70
C ILE A 130 4.00 6.01 -16.14
N HIS A 131 5.13 5.60 -16.70
CA HIS A 131 6.18 6.51 -17.17
C HIS A 131 5.71 7.37 -18.34
N GLU A 132 4.91 6.83 -19.27
CA GLU A 132 4.27 7.61 -20.34
C GLU A 132 3.36 8.72 -19.80
N LYS A 133 2.76 8.53 -18.63
CA LYS A 133 1.98 9.56 -17.91
C LYS A 133 2.87 10.56 -17.12
N GLY A 134 4.18 10.45 -17.21
CA GLY A 134 5.13 11.30 -16.47
C GLY A 134 5.20 11.00 -14.98
N ILE A 135 4.77 9.83 -14.53
CA ILE A 135 4.74 9.42 -13.13
C ILE A 135 5.88 8.42 -12.88
N LEU A 136 6.62 8.63 -11.79
CA LEU A 136 7.60 7.67 -11.28
C LEU A 136 6.99 6.98 -10.05
N HIS A 137 7.00 5.66 -10.02
CA HIS A 137 6.40 4.88 -8.92
C HIS A 137 7.13 5.09 -7.59
N ARG A 138 8.47 5.07 -7.58
CA ARG A 138 9.37 5.34 -6.44
C ARG A 138 9.29 4.38 -5.25
N ASP A 139 8.49 3.32 -5.30
CA ASP A 139 8.31 2.36 -4.20
C ASP A 139 8.22 0.91 -4.71
N ILE A 140 9.06 0.57 -5.68
CA ILE A 140 9.14 -0.79 -6.19
C ILE A 140 10.07 -1.59 -5.29
N SER A 141 9.54 -2.65 -4.69
CA SER A 141 10.29 -3.59 -3.86
C SER A 141 9.88 -5.04 -4.12
N ALA A 142 10.76 -5.96 -3.73
CA ALA A 142 10.51 -7.40 -3.85
C ALA A 142 9.86 -7.98 -2.59
#